data_ccf4353f6ba0b5ffb558364f82e7c171
#
_entry.id   ccf4353f6ba0b5ffb558364f82e7c171
#
_cell.length_a   1.000
_cell.length_b   1.000
_cell.length_c   1.000
_cell.angle_alpha   90.00
_cell.angle_beta   90.00
_cell.angle_gamma   90.00
#
_symmetry.space_group_name_H-M   'P 1'
#
loop_
_entity.id
_entity.type
_entity.pdbx_description
1 polymer ?
#
loop_
_entity_poly.entity_id
_entity_poly.type
_entity_poly.pdbx_seq_one_letter_code
_entity_poly.pdbx_strand_id
1 'polypeptide(L)'
;MNEQLEFIVRAAAIGTGATAVMDLWRLFLKRAFAIPPLDYAWVGRWIGHFPRGRFAHANIAQAPRIRGETPIGWVAHYAIGIVFAALLMAVWGLDWARHPTLLPALVVGMSTVVAPFFAMQPAFGAGIAASKTPHPNTARLRGLITHLSFGVGLYGAALLSAHLFPI
;
A
#
# COMPACT_ATOMS: atom_id res chain seq x y z
N MET A 1 -23.37 14.50 8.92
CA MET A 1 -22.55 13.37 9.42
C MET A 1 -21.64 13.94 10.48
N ASN A 2 -21.43 13.27 11.63
CA ASN A 2 -20.45 13.79 12.59
C ASN A 2 -19.01 13.62 12.04
N GLU A 3 -18.07 14.43 12.54
CA GLU A 3 -16.69 14.46 12.02
C GLU A 3 -15.97 13.10 12.14
N GLN A 4 -16.23 12.34 13.17
CA GLN A 4 -15.61 11.01 13.35
C GLN A 4 -16.09 10.02 12.29
N LEU A 5 -17.37 9.99 12.01
CA LEU A 5 -17.95 9.12 10.98
C LEU A 5 -17.48 9.57 9.58
N GLU A 6 -17.43 10.89 9.33
CA GLU A 6 -16.89 11.43 8.09
C GLU A 6 -15.43 11.00 7.89
N PHE A 7 -14.60 11.13 8.92
CA PHE A 7 -13.19 10.71 8.87
C PHE A 7 -13.06 9.23 8.50
N ILE A 8 -13.83 8.35 9.14
CA ILE A 8 -13.78 6.89 8.88
C ILE A 8 -14.23 6.58 7.45
N VAL A 9 -15.35 7.15 7.01
CA VAL A 9 -15.91 6.91 5.68
C VAL A 9 -14.96 7.40 4.60
N ARG A 10 -14.40 8.61 4.75
CA ARG A 10 -13.43 9.17 3.80
C ARG A 10 -12.12 8.38 3.81
N ALA A 11 -11.61 7.96 4.98
CA ALA A 11 -10.42 7.12 5.05
C ALA A 11 -10.60 5.80 4.28
N ALA A 12 -11.75 5.14 4.48
CA ALA A 12 -12.07 3.90 3.79
C ALA A 12 -12.20 4.11 2.27
N ALA A 13 -12.92 5.14 1.83
CA ALA A 13 -13.12 5.45 0.42
C ALA A 13 -11.80 5.84 -0.27
N ILE A 14 -11.06 6.78 0.32
CA ILE A 14 -9.80 7.30 -0.24
C ILE A 14 -8.74 6.19 -0.26
N GLY A 15 -8.57 5.45 0.85
CA GLY A 15 -7.57 4.39 0.95
C GLY A 15 -7.84 3.23 0.00
N THR A 16 -9.11 2.82 -0.12
CA THR A 16 -9.51 1.77 -1.08
C THR A 16 -9.30 2.24 -2.51
N GLY A 17 -9.72 3.45 -2.85
CA GLY A 17 -9.54 4.02 -4.19
C GLY A 17 -8.06 4.17 -4.57
N ALA A 18 -7.23 4.66 -3.66
CA ALA A 18 -5.79 4.81 -3.87
C ALA A 18 -5.10 3.46 -4.10
N THR A 19 -5.49 2.44 -3.31
CA THR A 19 -4.99 1.08 -3.45
C THR A 19 -5.40 0.48 -4.80
N ALA A 20 -6.63 0.69 -5.23
CA ALA A 20 -7.09 0.24 -6.55
C ALA A 20 -6.30 0.91 -7.69
N VAL A 21 -5.99 2.21 -7.60
CA VAL A 21 -5.13 2.90 -8.59
C VAL A 21 -3.73 2.27 -8.63
N MET A 22 -3.13 1.98 -7.47
CA MET A 22 -1.85 1.28 -7.39
C MET A 22 -1.92 -0.11 -8.04
N ASP A 23 -2.99 -0.87 -7.84
CA ASP A 23 -3.17 -2.19 -8.44
C ASP A 23 -3.38 -2.12 -9.95
N LEU A 24 -4.12 -1.12 -10.46
CA LEU A 24 -4.27 -0.84 -11.88
C LEU A 24 -2.92 -0.47 -12.52
N TRP A 25 -2.11 0.34 -11.86
CA TRP A 25 -0.75 0.64 -12.28
C TRP A 25 0.11 -0.63 -12.40
N ARG A 26 0.06 -1.50 -11.41
CA ARG A 26 0.81 -2.78 -11.41
C ARG A 26 0.30 -3.74 -12.50
N LEU A 27 -1.00 -3.76 -12.74
CA LEU A 27 -1.61 -4.53 -13.83
C LEU A 27 -1.16 -4.00 -15.20
N PHE A 28 -1.09 -2.70 -15.37
CA PHE A 28 -0.54 -2.06 -16.56
C PHE A 28 0.92 -2.46 -16.78
N LEU A 29 1.78 -2.36 -15.75
CA LEU A 29 3.18 -2.77 -15.86
C LEU A 29 3.33 -4.25 -16.22
N LYS A 30 2.48 -5.12 -15.66
CA LYS A 30 2.47 -6.54 -16.01
C LYS A 30 2.10 -6.77 -17.47
N ARG A 31 1.09 -6.08 -17.98
CA ARG A 31 0.58 -6.29 -19.35
C ARG A 31 1.46 -5.64 -20.41
N ALA A 32 1.94 -4.42 -20.18
CA ALA A 32 2.70 -3.64 -21.15
C ALA A 32 4.19 -4.02 -21.18
N PHE A 33 4.77 -4.43 -20.03
CA PHE A 33 6.21 -4.62 -19.87
C PHE A 33 6.60 -5.99 -19.30
N ALA A 34 5.63 -6.90 -19.10
CA ALA A 34 5.84 -8.21 -18.48
C ALA A 34 6.52 -8.14 -17.10
N ILE A 35 6.35 -7.02 -16.36
CA ILE A 35 6.90 -6.84 -15.02
C ILE A 35 5.98 -7.55 -14.01
N PRO A 36 6.44 -8.63 -13.34
CA PRO A 36 5.59 -9.34 -12.40
C PRO A 36 5.27 -8.46 -11.18
N PRO A 37 3.99 -8.39 -10.75
CA PRO A 37 3.61 -7.74 -9.52
C PRO A 37 4.05 -8.57 -8.29
N LEU A 38 4.06 -7.94 -7.12
CA LEU A 38 4.19 -8.67 -5.85
C LEU A 38 3.04 -9.68 -5.71
N ASP A 39 3.36 -10.91 -5.36
CA ASP A 39 2.35 -11.90 -4.99
C ASP A 39 1.87 -11.65 -3.55
N TYR A 40 0.62 -11.22 -3.42
CA TYR A 40 0.05 -10.94 -2.09
C TYR A 40 -0.12 -12.20 -1.24
N ALA A 41 -0.05 -13.40 -1.81
CA ALA A 41 0.04 -14.62 -1.01
C ALA A 41 1.26 -14.61 -0.08
N TRP A 42 2.38 -13.97 -0.49
CA TRP A 42 3.56 -13.84 0.37
C TRP A 42 3.31 -12.93 1.58
N VAL A 43 2.55 -11.86 1.40
CA VAL A 43 2.14 -10.97 2.51
C VAL A 43 1.25 -11.75 3.48
N GLY A 44 0.26 -12.47 2.96
CA GLY A 44 -0.63 -13.27 3.80
C GLY A 44 0.10 -14.43 4.50
N ARG A 45 1.06 -15.08 3.82
CA ARG A 45 1.93 -16.10 4.40
C ARG A 45 2.76 -15.55 5.56
N TRP A 46 3.36 -14.38 5.36
CA TRP A 46 4.13 -13.68 6.38
C TRP A 46 3.29 -13.40 7.62
N ILE A 47 2.12 -12.78 7.45
CA ILE A 47 1.17 -12.49 8.55
C ILE A 47 0.72 -13.77 9.24
N GLY A 48 0.42 -14.82 8.48
CA GLY A 48 -0.03 -16.10 9.03
C GLY A 48 1.05 -16.90 9.81
N HIS A 49 2.31 -16.47 9.71
CA HIS A 49 3.39 -17.01 10.54
C HIS A 49 3.57 -16.27 11.88
N PHE A 50 2.96 -15.09 12.08
CA PHE A 50 3.08 -14.31 13.32
C PHE A 50 2.64 -15.06 14.58
N PRO A 51 1.53 -15.84 14.58
CA PRO A 51 1.14 -16.63 15.76
C PRO A 51 2.17 -17.69 16.17
N ARG A 52 3.11 -18.04 15.27
CA ARG A 52 4.21 -18.96 15.53
C ARG A 52 5.53 -18.27 15.90
N GLY A 53 5.49 -16.94 16.16
CA GLY A 53 6.67 -16.13 16.46
C GLY A 53 7.64 -15.94 15.28
N ARG A 54 7.20 -16.19 14.04
CA ARG A 54 8.06 -16.06 12.85
C ARG A 54 7.75 -14.75 12.11
N PHE A 55 8.56 -13.76 12.34
CA PHE A 55 8.42 -12.41 11.74
C PHE A 55 9.35 -12.17 10.55
N ALA A 56 10.33 -13.05 10.32
CA ALA A 56 11.27 -12.94 9.21
C ALA A 56 11.59 -14.32 8.61
N HIS A 57 11.90 -14.34 7.32
CA HIS A 57 12.19 -15.54 6.54
C HIS A 57 13.44 -15.29 5.69
N ALA A 58 14.26 -16.34 5.50
CA ALA A 58 15.38 -16.27 4.56
C ALA A 58 14.90 -16.10 3.11
N ASN A 59 13.74 -16.70 2.79
CA ASN A 59 13.01 -16.53 1.53
C ASN A 59 11.54 -16.86 1.75
N ILE A 60 10.67 -15.87 1.70
CA ILE A 60 9.22 -16.04 1.92
C ILE A 60 8.57 -16.95 0.86
N ALA A 61 9.07 -16.94 -0.38
CA ALA A 61 8.52 -17.79 -1.44
C ALA A 61 8.71 -19.30 -1.14
N GLN A 62 9.77 -19.64 -0.41
CA GLN A 62 10.10 -21.01 -0.01
C GLN A 62 9.54 -21.39 1.39
N ALA A 63 9.01 -20.43 2.13
CA ALA A 63 8.44 -20.68 3.45
C ALA A 63 7.18 -21.56 3.33
N PRO A 64 6.85 -22.37 4.36
CA PRO A 64 5.64 -23.19 4.36
C PRO A 64 4.39 -22.36 4.06
N ARG A 65 3.56 -22.85 3.14
CA ARG A 65 2.30 -22.20 2.80
C ARG A 65 1.31 -22.30 3.96
N ILE A 66 0.44 -21.30 4.07
CA ILE A 66 -0.68 -21.30 5.01
C ILE A 66 -2.01 -21.30 4.26
N ARG A 67 -3.02 -21.89 4.88
CA ARG A 67 -4.38 -21.84 4.32
C ARG A 67 -4.90 -20.41 4.33
N GLY A 68 -5.39 -19.94 3.19
CA GLY A 68 -5.96 -18.60 3.06
C GLY A 68 -4.92 -17.47 2.90
N GLU A 69 -3.65 -17.78 2.58
CA GLU A 69 -2.60 -16.75 2.44
C GLU A 69 -2.95 -15.66 1.42
N THR A 70 -3.58 -16.04 0.30
CA THR A 70 -3.96 -15.05 -0.73
C THR A 70 -5.02 -14.05 -0.24
N PRO A 71 -6.20 -14.45 0.27
CA PRO A 71 -7.17 -13.50 0.79
C PRO A 71 -6.65 -12.70 1.99
N ILE A 72 -5.86 -13.30 2.90
CA ILE A 72 -5.23 -12.56 4.00
C ILE A 72 -4.33 -11.44 3.46
N GLY A 73 -3.51 -11.73 2.44
CA GLY A 73 -2.62 -10.75 1.83
C GLY A 73 -3.38 -9.60 1.16
N TRP A 74 -4.47 -9.90 0.44
CA TRP A 74 -5.31 -8.87 -0.19
C TRP A 74 -6.03 -8.01 0.84
N VAL A 75 -6.62 -8.59 1.88
CA VAL A 75 -7.26 -7.83 2.97
C VAL A 75 -6.24 -6.92 3.66
N ALA A 76 -5.05 -7.44 3.96
CA ALA A 76 -3.98 -6.64 4.56
C ALA A 76 -3.55 -5.48 3.65
N HIS A 77 -3.43 -5.70 2.34
CA HIS A 77 -3.06 -4.67 1.37
C HIS A 77 -4.04 -3.49 1.38
N TYR A 78 -5.34 -3.77 1.27
CA TYR A 78 -6.37 -2.73 1.31
C TYR A 78 -6.49 -2.08 2.70
N ALA A 79 -6.39 -2.85 3.78
CA ALA A 79 -6.40 -2.32 5.14
C ALA A 79 -5.24 -1.34 5.38
N ILE A 80 -4.03 -1.67 4.91
CA ILE A 80 -2.85 -0.79 4.99
C ILE A 80 -3.09 0.49 4.18
N GLY A 81 -3.69 0.41 2.99
CA GLY A 81 -4.05 1.58 2.19
C GLY A 81 -5.03 2.51 2.91
N ILE A 82 -6.04 1.96 3.60
CA ILE A 82 -7.00 2.72 4.43
C ILE A 82 -6.27 3.39 5.60
N VAL A 83 -5.35 2.68 6.28
CA VAL A 83 -4.55 3.25 7.37
C VAL A 83 -3.70 4.40 6.88
N PHE A 84 -3.08 4.32 5.71
CA PHE A 84 -2.29 5.41 5.15
C PHE A 84 -3.14 6.62 4.74
N ALA A 85 -4.35 6.41 4.23
CA ALA A 85 -5.29 7.50 3.99
C ALA A 85 -5.74 8.16 5.31
N ALA A 86 -5.99 7.38 6.35
CA ALA A 86 -6.30 7.89 7.68
C ALA A 86 -5.13 8.70 8.27
N LEU A 87 -3.89 8.22 8.12
CA LEU A 87 -2.69 8.95 8.54
C LEU A 87 -2.53 10.28 7.78
N LEU A 88 -2.79 10.30 6.47
CA LEU A 88 -2.78 11.54 5.70
C LEU A 88 -3.77 12.55 6.29
N MET A 89 -5.01 12.15 6.53
CA MET A 89 -6.02 13.04 7.12
C MET A 89 -5.73 13.39 8.58
N ALA A 90 -5.10 12.51 9.35
CA ALA A 90 -4.70 12.80 10.72
C ALA A 90 -3.61 13.90 10.78
N VAL A 91 -2.71 13.95 9.79
CA VAL A 91 -1.62 14.95 9.73
C VAL A 91 -2.09 16.27 9.10
N TRP A 92 -2.86 16.24 8.01
CA TRP A 92 -3.29 17.44 7.28
C TRP A 92 -4.70 17.91 7.62
N GLY A 93 -5.39 17.19 8.49
CA GLY A 93 -6.76 17.49 8.88
C GLY A 93 -7.80 16.92 7.91
N LEU A 94 -9.06 16.83 8.40
CA LEU A 94 -10.21 16.41 7.59
C LEU A 94 -10.49 17.39 6.44
N ASP A 95 -10.12 18.66 6.61
CA ASP A 95 -10.26 19.70 5.57
C ASP A 95 -9.46 19.37 4.31
N TRP A 96 -8.33 18.69 4.43
CA TRP A 96 -7.63 18.20 3.25
C TRP A 96 -8.50 17.23 2.44
N ALA A 97 -9.25 16.34 3.07
CA ALA A 97 -10.13 15.40 2.36
C ALA A 97 -11.38 16.09 1.76
N ARG A 98 -11.74 17.26 2.25
CA ARG A 98 -12.80 18.12 1.72
C ARG A 98 -12.33 18.97 0.56
N HIS A 99 -11.08 19.48 0.63
CA HIS A 99 -10.42 20.30 -0.36
C HIS A 99 -9.03 19.73 -0.73
N PRO A 100 -9.00 18.58 -1.47
CA PRO A 100 -7.76 17.86 -1.70
C PRO A 100 -6.75 18.67 -2.52
N THR A 101 -5.49 18.61 -2.10
CA THR A 101 -4.35 19.14 -2.81
C THR A 101 -3.35 18.01 -3.12
N LEU A 102 -2.63 18.13 -4.24
CA LEU A 102 -1.77 17.06 -4.75
C LEU A 102 -0.55 16.80 -3.86
N LEU A 103 0.10 17.86 -3.36
CA LEU A 103 1.38 17.74 -2.66
C LEU A 103 1.32 16.83 -1.41
N PRO A 104 0.38 17.00 -0.47
CA PRO A 104 0.25 16.11 0.68
C PRO A 104 0.06 14.64 0.29
N ALA A 105 -0.77 14.37 -0.72
CA ALA A 105 -1.01 13.02 -1.23
C ALA A 105 0.28 12.38 -1.78
N LEU A 106 1.07 13.12 -2.56
CA LEU A 106 2.34 12.63 -3.08
C LEU A 106 3.38 12.41 -1.98
N VAL A 107 3.49 13.33 -1.01
CA VAL A 107 4.40 13.22 0.12
C VAL A 107 4.09 11.96 0.92
N VAL A 108 2.81 11.75 1.29
CA VAL A 108 2.42 10.55 2.03
C VAL A 108 2.59 9.31 1.15
N GLY A 109 2.12 9.32 -0.10
CA GLY A 109 2.27 8.19 -1.01
C GLY A 109 3.72 7.73 -1.12
N MET A 110 4.66 8.65 -1.35
CA MET A 110 6.09 8.33 -1.40
C MET A 110 6.64 7.85 -0.07
N SER A 111 6.25 8.47 1.05
CA SER A 111 6.72 8.09 2.38
C SER A 111 6.31 6.66 2.75
N THR A 112 5.18 6.17 2.25
CA THR A 112 4.71 4.81 2.52
C THR A 112 5.65 3.72 1.99
N VAL A 113 6.59 4.04 1.07
CA VAL A 113 7.62 3.10 0.61
C VAL A 113 8.54 2.63 1.73
N VAL A 114 8.63 3.37 2.82
CA VAL A 114 9.39 3.00 4.01
C VAL A 114 8.92 1.65 4.57
N ALA A 115 7.61 1.39 4.57
CA ALA A 115 7.07 0.14 5.07
C ALA A 115 7.59 -1.10 4.29
N PRO A 116 7.48 -1.19 2.96
CA PRO A 116 8.08 -2.32 2.24
C PRO A 116 9.60 -2.31 2.29
N PHE A 117 10.29 -1.18 2.23
CA PHE A 117 11.75 -1.15 2.17
C PHE A 117 12.42 -1.59 3.48
N PHE A 118 11.86 -1.22 4.61
CA PHE A 118 12.49 -1.43 5.92
C PHE A 118 11.81 -2.49 6.79
N ALA A 119 10.57 -2.88 6.49
CA ALA A 119 9.88 -3.93 7.22
C ALA A 119 9.63 -5.17 6.35
N MET A 120 8.87 -5.05 5.26
CA MET A 120 8.41 -6.20 4.49
C MET A 120 9.55 -6.90 3.73
N GLN A 121 10.39 -6.17 2.99
CA GLN A 121 11.47 -6.77 2.19
C GLN A 121 12.53 -7.46 3.04
N PRO A 122 13.01 -6.88 4.17
CA PRO A 122 13.86 -7.61 5.11
C PRO A 122 13.20 -8.86 5.66
N ALA A 123 11.92 -8.76 6.05
CA ALA A 123 11.16 -9.90 6.56
C ALA A 123 10.95 -11.02 5.52
N PHE A 124 10.96 -10.68 4.24
CA PHE A 124 10.85 -11.63 3.12
C PHE A 124 12.20 -12.25 2.71
N GLY A 125 13.32 -11.76 3.25
CA GLY A 125 14.67 -12.19 2.89
C GLY A 125 15.30 -11.40 1.74
N ALA A 126 14.60 -10.36 1.21
CA ALA A 126 15.11 -9.52 0.13
C ALA A 126 16.11 -8.44 0.60
N GLY A 127 16.33 -8.32 1.91
CA GLY A 127 17.19 -7.30 2.52
C GLY A 127 16.56 -5.92 2.54
N ILE A 128 17.19 -4.98 3.25
CA ILE A 128 16.72 -3.58 3.34
C ILE A 128 16.74 -2.97 1.94
N ALA A 129 15.62 -2.35 1.55
CA ALA A 129 15.44 -1.74 0.25
C ALA A 129 15.92 -2.63 -0.90
N ALA A 130 15.50 -3.89 -0.88
CA ALA A 130 15.80 -4.91 -1.89
C ALA A 130 17.31 -5.22 -2.06
N SER A 131 18.15 -4.94 -1.05
CA SER A 131 19.62 -5.04 -1.15
C SER A 131 20.15 -6.44 -1.52
N LYS A 132 19.36 -7.49 -1.25
CA LYS A 132 19.72 -8.89 -1.55
C LYS A 132 19.08 -9.42 -2.85
N THR A 133 18.42 -8.57 -3.63
CA THR A 133 17.84 -8.97 -4.92
C THR A 133 18.89 -8.87 -6.04
N PRO A 134 18.72 -9.57 -7.16
CA PRO A 134 19.68 -9.51 -8.28
C PRO A 134 19.88 -8.11 -8.88
N HIS A 135 18.82 -7.28 -8.86
CA HIS A 135 18.82 -5.92 -9.40
C HIS A 135 18.24 -4.91 -8.41
N PRO A 136 18.98 -4.55 -7.31
CA PRO A 136 18.44 -3.74 -6.22
C PRO A 136 17.93 -2.36 -6.66
N ASN A 137 18.66 -1.67 -7.54
CA ASN A 137 18.27 -0.33 -7.99
C ASN A 137 17.00 -0.36 -8.84
N THR A 138 16.83 -1.37 -9.69
CA THR A 138 15.60 -1.58 -10.44
C THR A 138 14.41 -1.87 -9.51
N ALA A 139 14.62 -2.69 -8.48
CA ALA A 139 13.59 -3.00 -7.49
C ALA A 139 13.19 -1.75 -6.67
N ARG A 140 14.16 -0.94 -6.27
CA ARG A 140 13.93 0.35 -5.58
C ARG A 140 13.13 1.31 -6.44
N LEU A 141 13.57 1.53 -7.69
CA LEU A 141 12.89 2.43 -8.62
C LEU A 141 11.44 1.98 -8.86
N ARG A 142 11.20 0.69 -9.09
CA ARG A 142 9.85 0.14 -9.24
C ARG A 142 9.00 0.34 -7.98
N GLY A 143 9.59 0.16 -6.79
CA GLY A 143 8.95 0.43 -5.52
C GLY A 143 8.52 1.90 -5.40
N LEU A 144 9.45 2.83 -5.66
CA LEU A 144 9.19 4.27 -5.62
C LEU A 144 8.06 4.68 -6.58
N ILE A 145 8.11 4.24 -7.85
CA ILE A 145 7.08 4.55 -8.85
C ILE A 145 5.72 3.97 -8.43
N THR A 146 5.70 2.75 -7.87
CA THR A 146 4.46 2.14 -7.39
C THR A 146 3.87 2.92 -6.21
N HIS A 147 4.69 3.40 -5.27
CA HIS A 147 4.21 4.24 -4.17
C HIS A 147 3.84 5.66 -4.61
N LEU A 148 4.48 6.18 -5.66
CA LEU A 148 4.06 7.41 -6.31
C LEU A 148 2.67 7.25 -6.94
N SER A 149 2.38 6.12 -7.59
CA SER A 149 1.03 5.83 -8.13
C SER A 149 -0.03 5.73 -7.03
N PHE A 150 0.33 5.24 -5.83
CA PHE A 150 -0.54 5.29 -4.66
C PHE A 150 -0.82 6.73 -4.23
N GLY A 151 0.20 7.61 -4.22
CA GLY A 151 0.04 9.04 -3.93
C GLY A 151 -0.89 9.75 -4.92
N VAL A 152 -0.75 9.47 -6.22
CA VAL A 152 -1.69 9.97 -7.24
C VAL A 152 -3.10 9.43 -6.99
N GLY A 153 -3.19 8.15 -6.60
CA GLY A 153 -4.44 7.50 -6.22
C GLY A 153 -5.10 8.14 -5.00
N LEU A 154 -4.33 8.50 -3.96
CA LEU A 154 -4.83 9.23 -2.79
C LEU A 154 -5.48 10.55 -3.19
N TYR A 155 -4.82 11.33 -4.06
CA TYR A 155 -5.36 12.59 -4.56
C TYR A 155 -6.63 12.38 -5.39
N GLY A 156 -6.60 11.49 -6.38
CA GLY A 156 -7.76 11.23 -7.24
C GLY A 156 -8.96 10.67 -6.48
N ALA A 157 -8.73 9.73 -5.55
CA ALA A 157 -9.78 9.18 -4.70
C ALA A 157 -10.34 10.23 -3.72
N ALA A 158 -9.50 11.15 -3.23
CA ALA A 158 -9.95 12.25 -2.37
C ALA A 158 -10.82 13.25 -3.14
N LEU A 159 -10.45 13.62 -4.38
CA LEU A 159 -11.28 14.43 -5.26
C LEU A 159 -12.66 13.79 -5.49
N LEU A 160 -12.69 12.50 -5.78
CA LEU A 160 -13.94 11.77 -5.95
C LEU A 160 -14.75 11.74 -4.65
N SER A 161 -14.09 11.49 -3.51
CA SER A 161 -14.74 11.50 -2.18
C SER A 161 -15.33 12.87 -1.84
N ALA A 162 -14.62 13.97 -2.14
CA ALA A 162 -15.11 15.33 -1.92
C ALA A 162 -16.35 15.62 -2.76
N HIS A 163 -16.41 15.10 -3.98
CA HIS A 163 -17.57 15.24 -4.87
C HIS A 163 -18.78 14.39 -4.43
N LEU A 164 -18.52 13.15 -3.97
CA LEU A 164 -19.60 12.22 -3.57
C LEU A 164 -20.19 12.53 -2.19
N PHE A 165 -19.41 13.15 -1.30
CA PHE A 165 -19.81 13.54 0.05
C PHE A 165 -19.66 15.05 0.22
N PRO A 166 -20.49 15.87 -0.49
CA PRO A 166 -20.48 17.32 -0.29
C PRO A 166 -20.88 17.65 1.15
N ILE A 167 -20.32 18.72 1.71
CA ILE A 167 -20.63 19.22 3.05
C ILE A 167 -21.91 20.01 2.99
#